data_8d229b55454c62b6562472c487d265a5
#
_entry.id   8d229b55454c62b6562472c487d265a5
#
_cell.length_a   1.000
_cell.length_b   1.000
_cell.length_c   1.000
_cell.angle_alpha   90.00
_cell.angle_beta   90.00
_cell.angle_gamma   90.00
#
_symmetry.space_group_name_H-M   'P 1'
#
loop_
_entity.id
_entity.type
_entity.pdbx_description
1 polymer ?
#
loop_
_entity_poly.entity_id
_entity_poly.type
_entity_poly.pdbx_seq_one_letter_code
_entity_poly.pdbx_strand_id
1 'polypeptide(L)'
;MTRNEEYQALLQELETTPAALDGAVERALRRRKRDRRLRLFGVPAGSLAACFAAFVLLVNLFPPFARACGSVPVLRELAQAVAWSPSLSAAVENDYVQPIGQSQTVNGVTATVEYVIVDRKQLNIFYTLDYAPDLGPMWADCRITPGDGSAGDAGGRTEKPGELVEIKRDFVDRDVPGILDLTLSVYPAEQDGGGPPAENTGDGYFDQPVDDQPAYLAEMTFHLEFDPYFTAQGTLLELNRTFALDGQTFTLQEAEIYPTHLRLTLTADPDNTAWLAGLDLYLENEHGERFEKSLGGITASGDPEGEGMGTFWLDSPFFSQGEHLTLHITGVRWKDKDAPPVKLNLAEGTAENLPEGTWFQGAKRLPEGWIVYLVSPLMENRTMGSVFS
;
A
#
# COMPACT_ATOMS: atom_id res chain seq x y z
N MET A 1 5.80 -63.45 -80.13
CA MET A 1 4.93 -62.52 -79.41
C MET A 1 4.76 -61.30 -80.29
N THR A 2 3.56 -61.01 -80.64
CA THR A 2 3.28 -59.73 -81.37
C THR A 2 3.31 -58.57 -80.40
N ARG A 3 3.66 -57.39 -80.89
CA ARG A 3 3.73 -56.18 -80.13
C ARG A 3 2.46 -55.88 -79.33
N ASN A 4 1.32 -56.43 -79.79
CA ASN A 4 0.02 -56.27 -79.14
C ASN A 4 -0.14 -57.23 -77.95
N GLU A 5 0.52 -58.41 -77.95
CA GLU A 5 0.52 -59.36 -76.85
C GLU A 5 1.42 -58.84 -75.69
N GLU A 6 2.54 -58.20 -76.01
CA GLU A 6 3.41 -57.54 -75.03
C GLU A 6 2.68 -56.34 -74.34
N TYR A 7 1.95 -55.59 -75.10
CA TYR A 7 1.18 -54.47 -74.58
C TYR A 7 0.04 -54.95 -73.69
N GLN A 8 -0.66 -56.01 -74.05
CA GLN A 8 -1.73 -56.59 -73.22
C GLN A 8 -1.15 -57.21 -71.93
N ALA A 9 0.00 -57.82 -71.99
CA ALA A 9 0.68 -58.35 -70.80
C ALA A 9 1.11 -57.29 -69.85
N LEU A 10 1.66 -56.15 -70.34
CA LEU A 10 1.99 -55.01 -69.58
C LEU A 10 0.77 -54.32 -68.95
N LEU A 11 -0.35 -54.20 -69.64
CA LEU A 11 -1.60 -53.70 -69.09
C LEU A 11 -2.13 -54.57 -67.97
N GLN A 12 -2.05 -55.89 -68.13
CA GLN A 12 -2.47 -56.84 -67.08
C GLN A 12 -1.61 -56.81 -65.83
N GLU A 13 -0.30 -56.53 -66.02
CA GLU A 13 0.65 -56.35 -64.89
C GLU A 13 0.41 -55.04 -64.18
N LEU A 14 -0.01 -53.95 -64.90
CA LEU A 14 -0.40 -52.68 -64.36
C LEU A 14 -1.75 -52.69 -63.66
N GLU A 15 -2.70 -53.57 -64.11
CA GLU A 15 -4.02 -53.69 -63.47
C GLU A 15 -3.96 -54.57 -62.19
N THR A 16 -2.93 -55.39 -62.01
CA THR A 16 -2.77 -56.10 -60.73
C THR A 16 -2.15 -55.24 -59.67
N THR A 17 -2.94 -54.84 -58.69
CA THR A 17 -2.47 -54.06 -57.54
C THR A 17 -1.41 -54.87 -56.78
N PRO A 18 -0.17 -54.38 -56.59
CA PRO A 18 0.86 -55.11 -55.85
C PRO A 18 0.35 -55.47 -54.46
N ALA A 19 0.59 -56.69 -53.99
CA ALA A 19 0.15 -57.20 -52.70
C ALA A 19 0.64 -56.30 -51.52
N ALA A 20 1.70 -55.52 -51.73
CA ALA A 20 2.18 -54.51 -50.76
C ALA A 20 1.25 -53.33 -50.61
N LEU A 21 0.42 -53.04 -51.64
CA LEU A 21 -0.58 -51.88 -51.61
C LEU A 21 -1.94 -52.37 -51.13
N ASP A 22 -2.16 -53.62 -50.97
CA ASP A 22 -3.42 -54.17 -50.47
C ASP A 22 -3.69 -53.70 -49.05
N GLY A 23 -4.80 -53.06 -48.87
CA GLY A 23 -5.15 -52.43 -47.57
C GLY A 23 -4.38 -51.16 -47.21
N ALA A 24 -3.54 -50.61 -48.12
CA ALA A 24 -2.79 -49.36 -47.82
C ALA A 24 -3.71 -48.17 -47.58
N VAL A 25 -4.81 -48.08 -48.36
CA VAL A 25 -5.82 -47.04 -48.21
C VAL A 25 -6.56 -47.16 -46.85
N GLU A 26 -6.91 -48.41 -46.48
CA GLU A 26 -7.54 -48.65 -45.16
C GLU A 26 -6.58 -48.33 -44.00
N ARG A 27 -5.31 -48.75 -44.12
CA ARG A 27 -4.28 -48.41 -43.12
C ARG A 27 -4.07 -46.89 -43.02
N ALA A 28 -4.05 -46.17 -44.14
CA ALA A 28 -3.92 -44.70 -44.18
C ALA A 28 -5.15 -44.01 -43.57
N LEU A 29 -6.38 -44.49 -43.86
CA LEU A 29 -7.61 -43.97 -43.29
C LEU A 29 -7.72 -44.24 -41.79
N ARG A 30 -7.28 -45.43 -41.31
CA ARG A 30 -7.22 -45.74 -39.87
C ARG A 30 -6.19 -44.87 -39.15
N ARG A 31 -5.01 -44.62 -39.75
CA ARG A 31 -4.01 -43.68 -39.21
C ARG A 31 -4.57 -42.26 -39.12
N ARG A 32 -5.16 -41.79 -40.21
CA ARG A 32 -5.77 -40.44 -40.24
C ARG A 32 -6.89 -40.26 -39.21
N LYS A 33 -7.75 -41.28 -39.01
CA LYS A 33 -8.79 -41.26 -37.95
C LYS A 33 -8.18 -41.27 -36.55
N ARG A 34 -7.10 -42.04 -36.33
CA ARG A 34 -6.40 -42.09 -35.03
C ARG A 34 -5.67 -40.78 -34.74
N ASP A 35 -4.98 -40.21 -35.73
CA ASP A 35 -4.25 -38.94 -35.58
C ASP A 35 -5.21 -37.78 -35.39
N ARG A 36 -6.38 -37.78 -36.06
CA ARG A 36 -7.42 -36.79 -35.85
C ARG A 36 -8.06 -36.89 -34.45
N ARG A 37 -8.29 -38.11 -33.96
CA ARG A 37 -8.77 -38.31 -32.57
C ARG A 37 -7.74 -37.88 -31.52
N LEU A 38 -6.48 -38.22 -31.74
CA LEU A 38 -5.37 -37.79 -30.87
C LEU A 38 -5.22 -36.27 -30.86
N ARG A 39 -5.31 -35.60 -32.02
CA ARG A 39 -5.23 -34.13 -32.10
C ARG A 39 -6.46 -33.43 -31.54
N LEU A 40 -7.67 -33.98 -31.72
CA LEU A 40 -8.92 -33.34 -31.25
C LEU A 40 -9.21 -33.62 -29.77
N PHE A 41 -8.81 -34.74 -29.22
CA PHE A 41 -9.13 -35.14 -27.85
C PHE A 41 -7.90 -35.49 -27.01
N GLY A 42 -6.86 -36.06 -27.59
CA GLY A 42 -5.67 -36.48 -26.83
C GLY A 42 -4.76 -35.31 -26.44
N VAL A 43 -4.50 -34.39 -27.37
CA VAL A 43 -3.64 -33.22 -27.08
C VAL A 43 -4.35 -32.21 -26.12
N PRO A 44 -5.62 -31.82 -26.33
CA PRO A 44 -6.31 -30.98 -25.39
C PRO A 44 -6.51 -31.61 -24.02
N ALA A 45 -6.86 -32.93 -23.97
CA ALA A 45 -7.03 -33.61 -22.68
C ALA A 45 -5.70 -33.81 -21.95
N GLY A 46 -4.60 -34.05 -22.67
CA GLY A 46 -3.26 -34.13 -22.10
C GLY A 46 -2.75 -32.80 -21.59
N SER A 47 -3.01 -31.71 -22.31
CA SER A 47 -2.66 -30.35 -21.86
C SER A 47 -3.47 -29.93 -20.63
N LEU A 48 -4.77 -30.23 -20.59
CA LEU A 48 -5.62 -29.98 -19.43
C LEU A 48 -5.16 -30.78 -18.20
N ALA A 49 -4.83 -32.03 -18.36
CA ALA A 49 -4.28 -32.87 -17.29
C ALA A 49 -2.91 -32.38 -16.81
N ALA A 50 -2.04 -31.91 -17.72
CA ALA A 50 -0.76 -31.31 -17.36
C ALA A 50 -0.92 -29.97 -16.65
N CYS A 51 -1.83 -29.11 -17.10
CA CYS A 51 -2.18 -27.86 -16.43
C CYS A 51 -2.76 -28.12 -15.04
N PHE A 52 -3.65 -29.10 -14.91
CA PHE A 52 -4.22 -29.48 -13.61
C PHE A 52 -3.15 -30.06 -12.66
N ALA A 53 -2.26 -30.91 -13.17
CA ALA A 53 -1.15 -31.43 -12.37
C ALA A 53 -0.17 -30.32 -11.94
N ALA A 54 0.15 -29.38 -12.83
CA ALA A 54 0.95 -28.20 -12.53
C ALA A 54 0.25 -27.31 -11.48
N PHE A 55 -1.05 -27.09 -11.62
CA PHE A 55 -1.86 -26.36 -10.65
C PHE A 55 -1.85 -27.04 -9.28
N VAL A 56 -2.08 -28.36 -9.22
CA VAL A 56 -2.01 -29.14 -7.97
C VAL A 56 -0.62 -29.06 -7.33
N LEU A 57 0.45 -29.14 -8.14
CA LEU A 57 1.82 -28.99 -7.65
C LEU A 57 2.07 -27.56 -7.11
N LEU A 58 1.61 -26.52 -7.81
CA LEU A 58 1.73 -25.15 -7.36
C LEU A 58 0.97 -24.90 -6.06
N VAL A 59 -0.26 -25.42 -5.96
CA VAL A 59 -1.07 -25.31 -4.70
C VAL A 59 -0.38 -26.03 -3.54
N ASN A 60 0.26 -27.18 -3.76
CA ASN A 60 0.89 -27.95 -2.69
C ASN A 60 2.32 -27.51 -2.35
N LEU A 61 3.08 -26.97 -3.31
CA LEU A 61 4.48 -26.58 -3.11
C LEU A 61 4.65 -25.07 -2.81
N PHE A 62 3.64 -24.26 -3.17
CA PHE A 62 3.65 -22.82 -2.94
C PHE A 62 2.45 -22.41 -2.09
N PRO A 63 2.60 -22.39 -0.74
CA PRO A 63 1.52 -21.97 0.16
C PRO A 63 0.88 -20.61 -0.19
N PRO A 64 1.62 -19.60 -0.69
CA PRO A 64 1.02 -18.33 -1.13
C PRO A 64 0.04 -18.51 -2.29
N PHE A 65 0.36 -19.37 -3.27
CA PHE A 65 -0.51 -19.66 -4.40
C PHE A 65 -1.79 -20.42 -3.97
N ALA A 66 -1.66 -21.37 -3.03
CA ALA A 66 -2.82 -22.07 -2.47
C ALA A 66 -3.80 -21.12 -1.77
N ARG A 67 -3.27 -20.13 -1.05
CA ARG A 67 -4.05 -19.11 -0.36
C ARG A 67 -4.72 -18.14 -1.34
N ALA A 68 -4.01 -17.70 -2.38
CA ALA A 68 -4.57 -16.86 -3.44
C ALA A 68 -5.74 -17.53 -4.18
N CYS A 69 -5.68 -18.84 -4.45
CA CYS A 69 -6.77 -19.59 -5.08
C CYS A 69 -8.02 -19.73 -4.19
N GLY A 70 -7.88 -19.64 -2.85
CA GLY A 70 -8.99 -19.74 -1.89
C GLY A 70 -9.67 -18.42 -1.55
N SER A 71 -9.08 -17.28 -1.95
CA SER A 71 -9.44 -15.94 -1.45
C SER A 71 -10.32 -15.07 -2.37
N VAL A 72 -10.85 -15.63 -3.46
CA VAL A 72 -11.63 -14.86 -4.47
C VAL A 72 -12.86 -14.10 -3.91
N PRO A 73 -13.61 -14.57 -2.89
CA PRO A 73 -14.70 -13.77 -2.31
C PRO A 73 -14.21 -12.57 -1.50
N VAL A 74 -13.06 -12.65 -0.89
CA VAL A 74 -12.53 -11.71 0.12
C VAL A 74 -11.84 -10.49 -0.53
N LEU A 75 -11.34 -10.60 -1.74
CA LEU A 75 -10.78 -9.48 -2.51
C LEU A 75 -11.78 -8.34 -2.74
N ARG A 76 -13.08 -8.63 -2.71
CA ARG A 76 -14.11 -7.59 -2.84
C ARG A 76 -14.15 -6.66 -1.64
N GLU A 77 -14.03 -7.17 -0.43
CA GLU A 77 -14.01 -6.36 0.80
C GLU A 77 -12.73 -5.53 0.86
N LEU A 78 -11.59 -6.14 0.51
CA LEU A 78 -10.32 -5.43 0.41
C LEU A 78 -10.38 -4.31 -0.65
N ALA A 79 -10.92 -4.58 -1.84
CA ALA A 79 -11.10 -3.56 -2.88
C ALA A 79 -11.97 -2.38 -2.42
N GLN A 80 -12.97 -2.63 -1.57
CA GLN A 80 -13.78 -1.57 -0.96
C GLN A 80 -12.99 -0.80 0.11
N ALA A 81 -12.23 -1.50 0.93
CA ALA A 81 -11.41 -0.87 1.98
C ALA A 81 -10.32 0.04 1.42
N VAL A 82 -9.76 -0.28 0.24
CA VAL A 82 -8.70 0.52 -0.41
C VAL A 82 -9.20 1.50 -1.47
N ALA A 83 -10.52 1.58 -1.72
CA ALA A 83 -11.10 2.40 -2.80
C ALA A 83 -10.78 3.91 -2.69
N TRP A 84 -10.40 4.38 -1.52
CA TRP A 84 -9.96 5.75 -1.27
C TRP A 84 -8.52 6.03 -1.74
N SER A 85 -7.70 4.99 -2.00
CA SER A 85 -6.30 5.08 -2.42
C SER A 85 -6.12 4.47 -3.81
N PRO A 86 -5.86 5.29 -4.85
CA PRO A 86 -5.61 4.79 -6.21
C PRO A 86 -4.46 3.78 -6.26
N SER A 87 -3.39 4.01 -5.53
CA SER A 87 -2.22 3.12 -5.49
C SER A 87 -2.56 1.74 -4.92
N LEU A 88 -3.28 1.70 -3.79
CA LEU A 88 -3.67 0.43 -3.18
C LEU A 88 -4.73 -0.29 -4.01
N SER A 89 -5.66 0.45 -4.64
CA SER A 89 -6.61 -0.12 -5.59
C SER A 89 -5.88 -0.78 -6.77
N ALA A 90 -4.90 -0.10 -7.35
CA ALA A 90 -4.07 -0.67 -8.41
C ALA A 90 -3.28 -1.89 -7.95
N ALA A 91 -2.76 -1.90 -6.70
CA ALA A 91 -2.10 -3.06 -6.12
C ALA A 91 -3.05 -4.27 -6.03
N VAL A 92 -4.29 -4.07 -5.57
CA VAL A 92 -5.32 -5.12 -5.49
C VAL A 92 -5.70 -5.63 -6.89
N GLU A 93 -5.90 -4.74 -7.85
CA GLU A 93 -6.24 -5.09 -9.25
C GLU A 93 -5.14 -5.88 -9.96
N ASN A 94 -3.89 -5.72 -9.52
CA ASN A 94 -2.72 -6.44 -10.06
C ASN A 94 -2.28 -7.63 -9.18
N ASP A 95 -3.15 -8.15 -8.31
CA ASP A 95 -2.87 -9.27 -7.40
C ASP A 95 -1.65 -9.04 -6.49
N TYR A 96 -1.30 -7.78 -6.22
CA TYR A 96 -0.19 -7.39 -5.37
C TYR A 96 -0.62 -7.31 -3.90
N VAL A 97 -1.07 -8.44 -3.38
CA VAL A 97 -1.62 -8.60 -2.03
C VAL A 97 -1.11 -9.92 -1.43
N GLN A 98 -0.57 -9.87 -0.23
CA GLN A 98 -0.19 -11.06 0.51
C GLN A 98 -1.30 -11.44 1.50
N PRO A 99 -1.98 -12.58 1.33
CA PRO A 99 -2.93 -13.09 2.33
C PRO A 99 -2.17 -13.60 3.56
N ILE A 100 -2.67 -13.28 4.74
CA ILE A 100 -2.09 -13.69 6.03
C ILE A 100 -3.01 -14.72 6.71
N GLY A 101 -4.26 -14.36 7.02
CA GLY A 101 -5.26 -15.25 7.62
C GLY A 101 -4.89 -15.72 9.04
N GLN A 102 -4.16 -14.92 9.82
CA GLN A 102 -3.84 -15.23 11.21
C GLN A 102 -4.95 -14.70 12.14
N SER A 103 -5.46 -15.53 13.03
CA SER A 103 -6.54 -15.18 13.95
C SER A 103 -6.17 -15.53 15.38
N GLN A 104 -6.52 -14.64 16.31
CA GLN A 104 -6.40 -14.85 17.77
C GLN A 104 -7.67 -14.41 18.47
N THR A 105 -8.02 -15.10 19.55
CA THR A 105 -9.19 -14.79 20.38
C THR A 105 -8.77 -14.63 21.84
N VAL A 106 -9.06 -13.46 22.41
CA VAL A 106 -8.79 -13.15 23.83
C VAL A 106 -10.07 -12.49 24.41
N ASN A 107 -10.54 -12.99 25.52
CA ASN A 107 -11.70 -12.46 26.26
C ASN A 107 -12.96 -12.19 25.42
N GLY A 108 -13.22 -13.04 24.42
CA GLY A 108 -14.39 -12.92 23.54
C GLY A 108 -14.24 -11.92 22.40
N VAL A 109 -13.05 -11.31 22.24
CA VAL A 109 -12.66 -10.51 21.06
C VAL A 109 -11.76 -11.37 20.17
N THR A 110 -12.10 -11.49 18.91
CA THR A 110 -11.32 -12.18 17.90
C THR A 110 -10.75 -11.15 16.92
N ALA A 111 -9.42 -11.07 16.83
CA ALA A 111 -8.76 -10.30 15.79
C ALA A 111 -8.26 -11.25 14.70
N THR A 112 -8.45 -10.87 13.44
CA THR A 112 -7.91 -11.60 12.29
C THR A 112 -7.15 -10.65 11.40
N VAL A 113 -5.84 -10.89 11.21
CA VAL A 113 -5.05 -10.21 10.18
C VAL A 113 -5.30 -10.93 8.86
N GLU A 114 -6.02 -10.26 7.96
CA GLU A 114 -6.52 -10.85 6.71
C GLU A 114 -5.48 -10.74 5.59
N TYR A 115 -4.98 -9.52 5.34
CA TYR A 115 -4.11 -9.19 4.22
C TYR A 115 -3.04 -8.21 4.60
N VAL A 116 -1.98 -8.21 3.77
CA VAL A 116 -0.96 -7.18 3.77
C VAL A 116 -0.69 -6.73 2.34
N ILE A 117 -0.62 -5.41 2.13
CA ILE A 117 -0.04 -4.80 0.94
C ILE A 117 1.25 -4.12 1.41
N VAL A 118 2.38 -4.63 0.97
CA VAL A 118 3.70 -4.20 1.44
C VAL A 118 4.64 -4.02 0.27
N ASP A 119 5.42 -2.96 0.31
CA ASP A 119 6.57 -2.79 -0.54
C ASP A 119 7.82 -2.49 0.30
N ARG A 120 8.87 -2.03 -0.34
CA ARG A 120 10.13 -1.76 0.32
C ARG A 120 10.05 -0.67 1.40
N LYS A 121 9.09 0.28 1.27
CA LYS A 121 9.03 1.50 2.09
C LYS A 121 7.71 1.73 2.79
N GLN A 122 6.68 0.96 2.46
CA GLN A 122 5.36 1.10 3.09
C GLN A 122 4.74 -0.25 3.39
N LEU A 123 4.04 -0.31 4.51
CA LEU A 123 3.31 -1.47 5.00
C LEU A 123 1.86 -1.05 5.27
N ASN A 124 0.91 -1.77 4.67
CA ASN A 124 -0.52 -1.63 4.91
C ASN A 124 -1.02 -3.00 5.37
N ILE A 125 -1.49 -3.08 6.62
CA ILE A 125 -2.03 -4.29 7.24
C ILE A 125 -3.54 -4.15 7.32
N PHE A 126 -4.27 -5.15 6.85
CA PHE A 126 -5.72 -5.19 6.90
C PHE A 126 -6.18 -6.26 7.88
N TYR A 127 -6.97 -5.87 8.86
CA TYR A 127 -7.47 -6.75 9.90
C TYR A 127 -8.95 -6.52 10.20
N THR A 128 -9.58 -7.49 10.82
CA THR A 128 -10.94 -7.41 11.35
C THR A 128 -10.95 -7.69 12.85
N LEU A 129 -11.89 -7.06 13.58
CA LEU A 129 -12.23 -7.41 14.95
C LEU A 129 -13.63 -7.98 14.97
N ASP A 130 -13.79 -9.17 15.55
CA ASP A 130 -15.08 -9.82 15.77
C ASP A 130 -15.35 -9.92 17.28
N TYR A 131 -16.47 -9.37 17.72
CA TYR A 131 -16.88 -9.37 19.11
C TYR A 131 -18.40 -9.22 19.24
N ALA A 132 -18.94 -9.55 20.40
CA ALA A 132 -20.38 -9.46 20.63
C ALA A 132 -20.85 -7.99 20.55
N PRO A 133 -21.90 -7.68 19.75
CA PRO A 133 -22.36 -6.29 19.54
C PRO A 133 -22.85 -5.58 20.82
N ASP A 134 -23.20 -6.31 21.86
CA ASP A 134 -23.61 -5.78 23.16
C ASP A 134 -22.45 -5.17 23.97
N LEU A 135 -21.21 -5.43 23.57
CA LEU A 135 -20.02 -4.79 24.15
C LEU A 135 -19.83 -3.34 23.69
N GLY A 136 -20.60 -2.87 22.69
CA GLY A 136 -20.47 -1.53 22.13
C GLY A 136 -19.25 -1.37 21.21
N PRO A 137 -18.94 -0.14 20.79
CA PRO A 137 -17.77 0.11 19.96
C PRO A 137 -16.48 -0.15 20.73
N MET A 138 -15.47 -0.67 20.04
CA MET A 138 -14.14 -0.91 20.59
C MET A 138 -13.13 0.07 20.01
N TRP A 139 -12.14 0.43 20.81
CA TRP A 139 -10.95 1.13 20.38
C TRP A 139 -9.79 0.14 20.29
N ALA A 140 -9.04 0.16 19.19
CA ALA A 140 -7.87 -0.65 19.03
C ALA A 140 -6.63 0.22 18.84
N ASP A 141 -5.67 0.10 19.76
CA ASP A 141 -4.33 0.63 19.62
C ASP A 141 -3.45 -0.38 18.90
N CYS A 142 -2.72 0.08 17.91
CA CYS A 142 -1.86 -0.73 17.08
C CYS A 142 -0.40 -0.37 17.30
N ARG A 143 0.42 -1.35 17.70
CA ARG A 143 1.86 -1.20 17.84
C ARG A 143 2.58 -2.14 16.89
N ILE A 144 3.48 -1.58 16.10
CA ILE A 144 4.35 -2.33 15.19
C ILE A 144 5.76 -2.37 15.79
N THR A 145 6.26 -3.57 16.03
CA THR A 145 7.61 -3.81 16.54
C THR A 145 8.41 -4.58 15.50
N PRO A 146 9.30 -3.91 14.76
CA PRO A 146 10.27 -4.60 13.91
C PRO A 146 11.20 -5.50 14.73
N GLY A 147 11.77 -6.53 14.10
CA GLY A 147 12.67 -7.48 14.74
C GLY A 147 13.96 -6.87 15.35
N ASP A 148 14.26 -5.59 15.07
CA ASP A 148 15.36 -4.83 15.67
C ASP A 148 14.98 -4.16 17.01
N GLY A 149 13.75 -4.37 17.48
CA GLY A 149 13.24 -3.85 18.76
C GLY A 149 12.82 -2.38 18.75
N SER A 150 12.90 -1.68 17.61
CA SER A 150 12.38 -0.31 17.49
C SER A 150 10.85 -0.35 17.40
N ALA A 151 10.16 -0.10 18.50
CA ALA A 151 8.70 -0.01 18.52
C ALA A 151 8.23 1.32 17.92
N GLY A 152 7.08 1.29 17.24
CA GLY A 152 6.39 2.50 16.79
C GLY A 152 4.89 2.29 16.84
N ASP A 153 4.19 3.25 17.45
CA ASP A 153 2.74 3.24 17.44
C ASP A 153 2.22 3.53 16.04
N ALA A 154 1.26 2.75 15.58
CA ALA A 154 0.59 2.95 14.30
C ALA A 154 -0.75 3.71 14.46
N GLY A 155 -0.99 4.23 15.67
CA GLY A 155 -2.21 4.92 16.05
C GLY A 155 -3.33 3.97 16.47
N GLY A 156 -4.38 4.54 17.01
CA GLY A 156 -5.59 3.81 17.41
C GLY A 156 -6.82 4.39 16.72
N ARG A 157 -7.88 3.58 16.62
CA ARG A 157 -9.16 3.99 16.04
C ARG A 157 -10.32 3.20 16.63
N THR A 158 -11.52 3.78 16.48
CA THR A 158 -12.75 3.08 16.83
C THR A 158 -13.10 2.03 15.78
N GLU A 159 -13.36 0.82 16.24
CA GLU A 159 -13.62 -0.34 15.41
C GLU A 159 -15.09 -0.79 15.51
N LYS A 160 -15.61 -1.35 14.43
CA LYS A 160 -16.90 -2.03 14.40
C LYS A 160 -16.71 -3.52 14.13
N PRO A 161 -17.58 -4.38 14.69
CA PRO A 161 -17.46 -5.82 14.47
C PRO A 161 -17.48 -6.18 12.99
N GLY A 162 -16.48 -6.96 12.54
CA GLY A 162 -16.39 -7.47 11.17
C GLY A 162 -16.03 -6.43 10.08
N GLU A 163 -15.77 -5.17 10.44
CA GLU A 163 -15.26 -4.16 9.48
C GLU A 163 -13.78 -4.42 9.18
N LEU A 164 -13.41 -4.43 7.90
CA LEU A 164 -12.01 -4.53 7.49
C LEU A 164 -11.33 -3.17 7.65
N VAL A 165 -10.29 -3.14 8.46
CA VAL A 165 -9.60 -1.93 8.89
C VAL A 165 -8.16 -1.95 8.41
N GLU A 166 -7.64 -0.80 7.96
CA GLU A 166 -6.27 -0.62 7.53
C GLU A 166 -5.41 0.02 8.62
N ILE A 167 -4.23 -0.56 8.84
CA ILE A 167 -3.10 0.06 9.55
C ILE A 167 -2.04 0.38 8.50
N LYS A 168 -1.69 1.65 8.35
CA LYS A 168 -0.63 2.11 7.44
C LYS A 168 0.61 2.50 8.23
N ARG A 169 1.80 2.07 7.75
CA ARG A 169 3.09 2.47 8.28
C ARG A 169 4.07 2.79 7.16
N ASP A 170 4.60 4.00 7.17
CA ASP A 170 5.67 4.44 6.28
C ASP A 170 7.04 4.25 6.95
N PHE A 171 8.01 3.70 6.20
CA PHE A 171 9.39 3.49 6.60
C PHE A 171 10.28 4.47 5.83
N VAL A 172 10.48 5.67 6.38
CA VAL A 172 11.16 6.77 5.67
C VAL A 172 12.66 6.47 5.52
N ASP A 173 13.33 6.16 6.63
CA ASP A 173 14.80 6.07 6.69
C ASP A 173 15.34 4.65 6.50
N ARG A 174 14.49 3.65 6.46
CA ARG A 174 14.86 2.24 6.32
C ARG A 174 13.87 1.47 5.49
N ASP A 175 14.25 0.27 5.10
CA ASP A 175 13.34 -0.64 4.39
C ASP A 175 12.40 -1.35 5.38
N VAL A 176 11.25 -1.80 4.89
CA VAL A 176 10.34 -2.66 5.66
C VAL A 176 11.07 -3.94 6.01
N PRO A 177 11.13 -4.34 7.29
CA PRO A 177 11.76 -5.59 7.67
C PRO A 177 10.96 -6.79 7.15
N GLY A 178 11.63 -7.90 6.83
CA GLY A 178 10.96 -9.12 6.37
C GLY A 178 10.07 -9.77 7.43
N ILE A 179 10.27 -9.43 8.70
CA ILE A 179 9.52 -9.97 9.86
C ILE A 179 9.27 -8.84 10.84
N LEU A 180 8.04 -8.78 11.38
CA LEU A 180 7.69 -7.87 12.46
C LEU A 180 6.54 -8.44 13.31
N ASP A 181 6.37 -7.88 14.51
CA ASP A 181 5.24 -8.15 15.37
C ASP A 181 4.23 -7.00 15.33
N LEU A 182 2.95 -7.33 15.11
CA LEU A 182 1.82 -6.43 15.27
C LEU A 182 1.15 -6.77 16.59
N THR A 183 1.08 -5.82 17.52
CA THR A 183 0.31 -5.93 18.75
C THR A 183 -0.93 -5.05 18.64
N LEU A 184 -2.09 -5.64 18.87
CA LEU A 184 -3.39 -4.98 18.96
C LEU A 184 -3.83 -4.99 20.42
N SER A 185 -3.99 -3.79 21.00
CA SER A 185 -4.53 -3.60 22.35
C SER A 185 -5.94 -3.03 22.25
N VAL A 186 -6.95 -3.81 22.65
CA VAL A 186 -8.38 -3.51 22.43
C VAL A 186 -9.02 -3.08 23.74
N TYR A 187 -9.73 -1.94 23.71
CA TYR A 187 -10.45 -1.34 24.82
C TYR A 187 -11.92 -1.09 24.42
N PRO A 188 -12.87 -1.07 25.38
CA PRO A 188 -14.18 -0.46 25.14
C PRO A 188 -14.00 1.02 24.78
N ALA A 189 -14.56 1.46 23.64
CA ALA A 189 -14.52 2.88 23.28
C ALA A 189 -15.51 3.68 24.11
N GLU A 190 -15.18 4.94 24.43
CA GLU A 190 -16.17 5.85 24.98
C GLU A 190 -17.28 6.16 23.96
N GLN A 191 -18.50 6.46 24.43
CA GLN A 191 -19.66 6.69 23.55
C GLN A 191 -19.50 7.86 22.58
N ASP A 192 -18.53 8.76 22.80
CA ASP A 192 -18.24 9.91 21.97
C ASP A 192 -17.12 9.67 20.93
N GLY A 193 -16.63 8.42 20.77
CA GLY A 193 -15.74 8.02 19.69
C GLY A 193 -14.28 8.46 19.83
N GLY A 194 -13.82 8.80 21.01
CA GLY A 194 -12.46 9.23 21.28
C GLY A 194 -11.72 8.32 22.25
N GLY A 195 -10.69 7.63 21.79
CA GLY A 195 -9.67 6.99 22.59
C GLY A 195 -10.10 5.95 23.63
N PRO A 196 -9.18 5.33 24.34
CA PRO A 196 -9.47 4.55 25.52
C PRO A 196 -10.09 5.47 26.59
N PRO A 197 -11.00 4.96 27.47
CA PRO A 197 -11.65 5.78 28.46
C PRO A 197 -10.62 6.54 29.30
N ALA A 198 -10.57 7.86 29.11
CA ALA A 198 -9.82 8.73 30.00
C ALA A 198 -10.58 8.73 31.35
N GLU A 199 -9.94 8.29 32.42
CA GLU A 199 -10.48 8.59 33.75
C GLU A 199 -10.63 10.12 33.85
N ASN A 200 -11.85 10.57 34.04
CA ASN A 200 -12.31 11.93 33.94
C ASN A 200 -11.69 12.78 35.05
N THR A 201 -10.44 13.14 34.92
CA THR A 201 -9.79 14.20 35.72
C THR A 201 -10.01 15.51 35.00
N GLY A 202 -11.23 16.03 35.00
CA GLY A 202 -11.78 17.36 34.68
C GLY A 202 -11.02 18.37 33.82
N ASP A 203 -9.83 18.12 33.32
CA ASP A 203 -8.90 19.07 32.77
C ASP A 203 -8.18 18.73 31.45
N GLY A 204 -8.74 17.82 30.63
CA GLY A 204 -8.28 17.67 29.24
C GLY A 204 -7.17 16.62 29.03
N TYR A 205 -7.13 16.19 27.84
CA TYR A 205 -6.48 15.05 27.15
C TYR A 205 -5.00 14.74 27.46
N PHE A 206 -4.32 15.49 28.32
CA PHE A 206 -2.86 15.40 28.51
C PHE A 206 -2.40 15.18 29.96
N ASP A 207 -3.29 14.87 30.89
CA ASP A 207 -2.95 14.77 32.32
C ASP A 207 -2.97 13.32 32.85
N GLN A 208 -2.82 12.32 31.99
CA GLN A 208 -2.66 10.94 32.43
C GLN A 208 -1.20 10.65 32.77
N PRO A 209 -0.88 10.27 34.00
CA PRO A 209 0.40 9.65 34.30
C PRO A 209 0.52 8.37 33.48
N VAL A 210 1.69 8.15 32.88
CA VAL A 210 2.00 7.00 32.01
C VAL A 210 1.77 5.62 32.71
N ASP A 211 1.53 5.62 34.02
CA ASP A 211 1.34 4.40 34.84
C ASP A 211 -0.11 3.90 34.96
N ASP A 212 -1.13 4.70 34.55
CA ASP A 212 -2.55 4.33 34.60
C ASP A 212 -3.14 4.13 33.19
N GLN A 213 -2.51 3.33 32.35
CA GLN A 213 -3.16 2.90 31.12
C GLN A 213 -4.36 2.03 31.47
N PRO A 214 -5.55 2.28 30.88
CA PRO A 214 -6.72 1.46 31.12
C PRO A 214 -6.39 -0.01 30.79
N ALA A 215 -6.83 -0.93 31.64
CA ALA A 215 -6.62 -2.35 31.40
C ALA A 215 -7.28 -2.74 30.08
N TYR A 216 -6.49 -3.32 29.14
CA TYR A 216 -7.07 -3.82 27.89
C TYR A 216 -8.11 -4.89 28.15
N LEU A 217 -9.17 -4.88 27.34
CA LEU A 217 -10.10 -6.01 27.27
C LEU A 217 -9.39 -7.21 26.63
N ALA A 218 -8.60 -6.96 25.58
CA ALA A 218 -7.82 -7.97 24.88
C ALA A 218 -6.51 -7.40 24.38
N GLU A 219 -5.42 -8.16 24.47
CA GLU A 219 -4.15 -7.87 23.81
C GLU A 219 -3.73 -9.10 23.01
N MET A 220 -3.41 -8.87 21.72
CA MET A 220 -3.09 -9.93 20.78
C MET A 220 -1.87 -9.52 19.96
N THR A 221 -0.87 -10.42 19.85
CA THR A 221 0.34 -10.17 19.08
C THR A 221 0.45 -11.15 17.94
N PHE A 222 0.56 -10.63 16.72
CA PHE A 222 0.69 -11.36 15.47
C PHE A 222 2.13 -11.28 14.97
N HIS A 223 2.75 -12.42 14.73
CA HIS A 223 4.05 -12.50 14.09
C HIS A 223 3.87 -12.55 12.58
N LEU A 224 4.24 -11.46 11.89
CA LEU A 224 4.04 -11.30 10.46
C LEU A 224 5.36 -11.49 9.73
N GLU A 225 5.34 -12.39 8.75
CA GLU A 225 6.44 -12.65 7.82
C GLU A 225 6.02 -12.25 6.42
N PHE A 226 6.83 -11.43 5.75
CA PHE A 226 6.55 -10.93 4.41
C PHE A 226 7.34 -11.68 3.37
N ASP A 227 6.67 -12.03 2.27
CA ASP A 227 7.32 -12.62 1.13
C ASP A 227 8.29 -11.60 0.50
N PRO A 228 9.58 -11.97 0.30
CA PRO A 228 10.57 -11.10 -0.34
C PRO A 228 10.16 -10.57 -1.72
N TYR A 229 9.26 -11.27 -2.41
CA TYR A 229 8.69 -10.77 -3.66
C TYR A 229 8.05 -9.40 -3.50
N PHE A 230 7.32 -9.16 -2.42
CA PHE A 230 6.65 -7.89 -2.17
C PHE A 230 7.64 -6.84 -1.62
N THR A 231 8.43 -7.18 -0.62
CA THR A 231 9.33 -6.24 0.05
C THR A 231 10.53 -5.79 -0.80
N ALA A 232 10.83 -6.48 -1.91
CA ALA A 232 11.92 -6.10 -2.81
C ALA A 232 11.51 -5.13 -3.93
N GLN A 233 10.21 -4.88 -4.12
CA GLN A 233 9.73 -4.07 -5.24
C GLN A 233 10.00 -2.57 -5.03
N GLY A 234 10.38 -1.93 -6.12
CA GLY A 234 10.60 -0.50 -6.19
C GLY A 234 11.67 -0.15 -7.21
N THR A 235 11.57 1.04 -7.78
CA THR A 235 12.52 1.57 -8.76
C THR A 235 13.00 2.92 -8.29
N LEU A 236 14.33 3.11 -8.25
CA LEU A 236 14.96 4.39 -7.98
C LEU A 236 15.40 5.01 -9.30
N LEU A 237 14.98 6.25 -9.56
CA LEU A 237 15.39 7.07 -10.70
C LEU A 237 16.20 8.26 -10.19
N GLU A 238 17.51 8.25 -10.45
CA GLU A 238 18.37 9.39 -10.19
C GLU A 238 18.17 10.44 -11.31
N LEU A 239 17.63 11.60 -10.98
CA LEU A 239 17.23 12.63 -11.95
C LEU A 239 18.21 13.80 -11.98
N ASN A 240 18.58 14.35 -10.85
CA ASN A 240 19.51 15.47 -10.68
C ASN A 240 19.18 16.66 -11.61
N ARG A 241 17.90 17.08 -11.67
CA ARG A 241 17.39 18.15 -12.53
C ARG A 241 17.14 19.42 -11.74
N THR A 242 17.88 20.48 -12.07
CA THR A 242 17.72 21.79 -11.45
C THR A 242 16.68 22.61 -12.18
N PHE A 243 15.82 23.30 -11.42
CA PHE A 243 14.80 24.22 -11.93
C PHE A 243 14.63 25.40 -10.99
N ALA A 244 14.04 26.48 -11.48
CA ALA A 244 13.72 27.66 -10.71
C ALA A 244 12.20 27.82 -10.54
N LEU A 245 11.78 28.27 -9.35
CA LEU A 245 10.38 28.51 -8.99
C LEU A 245 10.31 29.80 -8.17
N ASP A 246 9.64 30.80 -8.67
CA ASP A 246 9.53 32.14 -8.04
C ASP A 246 10.88 32.75 -7.61
N GLY A 247 11.92 32.51 -8.41
CA GLY A 247 13.28 33.01 -8.13
C GLY A 247 14.06 32.16 -7.11
N GLN A 248 13.49 31.08 -6.59
CA GLN A 248 14.16 30.08 -5.77
C GLN A 248 14.62 28.91 -6.64
N THR A 249 15.78 28.36 -6.36
CA THR A 249 16.38 27.25 -7.12
C THR A 249 16.24 25.94 -6.35
N PHE A 250 15.85 24.87 -7.07
CA PHE A 250 15.69 23.52 -6.55
C PHE A 250 16.32 22.50 -7.48
N THR A 251 16.76 21.40 -6.92
CA THR A 251 17.16 20.20 -7.66
C THR A 251 16.23 19.05 -7.32
N LEU A 252 15.52 18.53 -8.32
CA LEU A 252 14.83 17.25 -8.22
C LEU A 252 15.91 16.16 -8.29
N GLN A 253 16.25 15.60 -7.15
CA GLN A 253 17.35 14.63 -7.04
C GLN A 253 16.95 13.28 -7.59
N GLU A 254 15.84 12.75 -7.09
CA GLU A 254 15.41 11.38 -7.36
C GLU A 254 13.90 11.22 -7.31
N ALA A 255 13.42 10.17 -7.96
CA ALA A 255 12.08 9.66 -7.82
C ALA A 255 12.16 8.17 -7.45
N GLU A 256 11.51 7.79 -6.39
CA GLU A 256 11.39 6.40 -5.94
C GLU A 256 9.96 5.93 -6.20
N ILE A 257 9.81 4.92 -7.05
CA ILE A 257 8.51 4.40 -7.48
C ILE A 257 8.29 3.04 -6.81
N TYR A 258 7.33 2.96 -5.91
CA TYR A 258 6.96 1.74 -5.20
C TYR A 258 5.53 1.32 -5.58
N PRO A 259 5.14 0.06 -5.39
CA PRO A 259 3.77 -0.40 -5.63
C PRO A 259 2.68 0.40 -4.91
N THR A 260 2.95 0.89 -3.69
CA THR A 260 1.97 1.61 -2.86
C THR A 260 2.03 3.12 -2.97
N HIS A 261 3.16 3.69 -3.38
CA HIS A 261 3.38 5.14 -3.46
C HIS A 261 4.57 5.51 -4.32
N LEU A 262 4.68 6.79 -4.67
CA LEU A 262 5.86 7.39 -5.27
C LEU A 262 6.40 8.47 -4.33
N ARG A 263 7.72 8.56 -4.20
CA ARG A 263 8.41 9.64 -3.48
C ARG A 263 9.24 10.48 -4.46
N LEU A 264 9.13 11.81 -4.33
CA LEU A 264 10.00 12.77 -5.02
C LEU A 264 10.86 13.48 -3.99
N THR A 265 12.17 13.46 -4.19
CA THR A 265 13.13 14.17 -3.32
C THR A 265 13.67 15.40 -4.02
N LEU A 266 13.41 16.57 -3.41
CA LEU A 266 13.89 17.87 -3.83
C LEU A 266 14.89 18.43 -2.82
N THR A 267 15.95 19.05 -3.32
CA THR A 267 16.90 19.81 -2.50
C THR A 267 16.82 21.28 -2.88
N ALA A 268 16.68 22.14 -1.88
CA ALA A 268 16.73 23.58 -2.06
C ALA A 268 18.17 24.06 -2.18
N ASP A 269 18.40 25.08 -3.02
CA ASP A 269 19.69 25.77 -3.07
C ASP A 269 19.90 26.56 -1.75
N PRO A 270 21.07 26.49 -1.10
CA PRO A 270 21.37 27.23 0.11
C PRO A 270 21.17 28.75 -0.01
N ASP A 271 21.40 29.29 -1.21
CA ASP A 271 21.29 30.71 -1.52
C ASP A 271 19.83 31.20 -1.71
N ASN A 272 18.86 30.30 -1.64
CA ASN A 272 17.43 30.65 -1.65
C ASN A 272 17.09 31.60 -0.49
N THR A 273 16.26 32.60 -0.76
CA THR A 273 15.82 33.59 0.24
C THR A 273 14.60 33.13 1.04
N ALA A 274 13.94 32.06 0.62
CA ALA A 274 12.79 31.48 1.28
C ALA A 274 12.89 29.94 1.38
N TRP A 275 12.29 29.39 2.43
CA TRP A 275 12.09 27.94 2.55
C TRP A 275 10.81 27.51 1.85
N LEU A 276 10.84 26.33 1.26
CA LEU A 276 9.64 25.69 0.71
C LEU A 276 8.75 25.20 1.87
N ALA A 277 7.65 25.88 2.11
CA ALA A 277 6.67 25.51 3.15
C ALA A 277 5.59 24.56 2.64
N GLY A 278 5.41 24.47 1.32
CA GLY A 278 4.49 23.53 0.71
C GLY A 278 4.51 23.64 -0.82
N LEU A 279 4.24 22.54 -1.48
CA LEU A 279 4.22 22.42 -2.93
C LEU A 279 2.97 21.65 -3.35
N ASP A 280 2.15 22.23 -4.20
CA ASP A 280 1.02 21.55 -4.81
C ASP A 280 1.46 21.02 -6.17
N LEU A 281 1.45 19.70 -6.32
CA LEU A 281 2.00 19.03 -7.47
C LEU A 281 1.25 17.72 -7.76
N TYR A 282 1.33 17.26 -9.00
CA TYR A 282 0.94 15.92 -9.43
C TYR A 282 1.84 15.47 -10.58
N LEU A 283 1.84 14.17 -10.85
CA LEU A 283 2.44 13.60 -12.05
C LEU A 283 1.34 13.23 -13.04
N GLU A 284 1.65 13.30 -14.32
CA GLU A 284 0.76 12.87 -15.41
C GLU A 284 1.56 12.05 -16.41
N ASN A 285 1.04 10.90 -16.84
CA ASN A 285 1.64 10.12 -17.90
C ASN A 285 1.14 10.56 -19.28
N GLU A 286 1.71 10.03 -20.37
CA GLU A 286 1.34 10.32 -21.76
C GLU A 286 -0.10 9.92 -22.13
N HIS A 287 -0.75 9.14 -21.29
CA HIS A 287 -2.16 8.73 -21.46
C HIS A 287 -3.13 9.65 -20.73
N GLY A 288 -2.63 10.67 -20.01
CA GLY A 288 -3.44 11.61 -19.22
C GLY A 288 -3.87 11.06 -17.87
N GLU A 289 -3.28 9.96 -17.41
CA GLU A 289 -3.49 9.42 -16.07
C GLU A 289 -2.68 10.25 -15.07
N ARG A 290 -3.33 10.67 -13.98
CA ARG A 290 -2.75 11.54 -12.95
C ARG A 290 -2.48 10.78 -11.67
N PHE A 291 -1.34 11.12 -11.07
CA PHE A 291 -0.88 10.62 -9.79
C PHE A 291 -0.78 11.82 -8.84
N GLU A 292 -1.80 11.95 -8.02
CA GLU A 292 -1.98 13.08 -7.09
C GLU A 292 -1.19 12.85 -5.79
N LYS A 293 -1.16 13.83 -4.90
CA LYS A 293 -0.61 13.65 -3.56
C LYS A 293 -1.33 12.51 -2.84
N SER A 294 -0.56 11.62 -2.25
CA SER A 294 -1.09 10.49 -1.47
C SER A 294 -2.01 10.98 -0.34
N LEU A 295 -3.19 10.39 -0.26
CA LEU A 295 -4.14 10.63 0.81
C LEU A 295 -3.89 9.64 1.95
N GLY A 296 -3.98 10.12 3.19
CA GLY A 296 -3.78 9.29 4.38
C GLY A 296 -2.31 8.87 4.58
N GLY A 297 -1.67 9.37 5.62
CA GLY A 297 -0.27 9.16 5.92
C GLY A 297 0.61 10.36 5.63
N ILE A 298 1.89 10.14 5.38
CA ILE A 298 2.85 11.21 5.10
C ILE A 298 2.62 11.70 3.67
N THR A 299 2.36 13.01 3.50
CA THR A 299 2.21 13.65 2.19
C THR A 299 3.43 14.47 1.79
N ALA A 300 4.20 14.92 2.77
CA ALA A 300 5.47 15.60 2.58
C ALA A 300 6.29 15.55 3.88
N SER A 301 7.60 15.56 3.77
CA SER A 301 8.52 15.69 4.89
C SER A 301 9.66 16.65 4.55
N GLY A 302 10.31 17.19 5.59
CA GLY A 302 11.44 18.09 5.47
C GLY A 302 11.91 18.55 6.83
N ASP A 303 13.01 19.30 6.86
CA ASP A 303 13.52 19.95 8.06
C ASP A 303 12.92 21.35 8.19
N PRO A 304 12.01 21.59 9.15
CA PRO A 304 11.40 22.90 9.32
C PRO A 304 12.39 23.99 9.79
N GLU A 305 13.57 23.61 10.32
CA GLU A 305 14.57 24.55 10.85
C GLU A 305 15.74 24.78 9.85
N GLY A 306 15.89 23.95 8.82
CA GLY A 306 17.04 23.99 7.93
C GLY A 306 16.70 24.19 6.46
N GLU A 307 16.05 23.22 5.85
CA GLU A 307 15.94 23.17 4.37
C GLU A 307 14.51 23.26 3.83
N GLY A 308 13.51 23.24 4.70
CA GLY A 308 12.09 23.23 4.31
C GLY A 308 11.61 21.85 3.89
N MET A 309 10.48 21.78 3.17
CA MET A 309 9.94 20.53 2.67
C MET A 309 10.80 19.99 1.52
N GLY A 310 11.29 18.76 1.66
CA GLY A 310 12.20 18.15 0.70
C GLY A 310 11.67 16.90 0.01
N THR A 311 10.82 16.10 0.67
CA THR A 311 10.27 14.87 0.11
C THR A 311 8.75 14.95 0.02
N PHE A 312 8.20 14.50 -1.11
CA PHE A 312 6.76 14.51 -1.39
C PHE A 312 6.28 13.11 -1.77
N TRP A 313 5.14 12.70 -1.22
CA TRP A 313 4.50 11.41 -1.50
C TRP A 313 3.30 11.60 -2.42
N LEU A 314 3.27 10.84 -3.49
CA LEU A 314 2.22 10.81 -4.50
C LEU A 314 1.67 9.39 -4.68
N ASP A 315 0.54 9.30 -5.35
CA ASP A 315 0.05 8.02 -5.87
C ASP A 315 1.05 7.41 -6.83
N SER A 316 1.07 6.09 -6.88
CA SER A 316 2.10 5.35 -7.61
C SER A 316 1.72 5.07 -9.06
N PRO A 317 2.61 5.36 -10.01
CA PRO A 317 2.49 4.88 -11.39
C PRO A 317 3.01 3.45 -11.60
N PHE A 318 3.39 2.72 -10.54
CA PHE A 318 4.08 1.43 -10.64
C PHE A 318 3.35 0.41 -11.53
N PHE A 319 2.02 0.35 -11.44
CA PHE A 319 1.18 -0.54 -12.24
C PHE A 319 0.64 0.13 -13.52
N SER A 320 0.94 1.40 -13.75
CA SER A 320 0.53 2.09 -14.97
C SER A 320 1.36 1.61 -16.17
N GLN A 321 0.80 1.76 -17.38
CA GLN A 321 1.47 1.37 -18.61
C GLN A 321 2.24 2.53 -19.28
N GLY A 322 2.34 3.69 -18.63
CA GLY A 322 3.03 4.85 -19.15
C GLY A 322 4.56 4.68 -19.12
N GLU A 323 5.24 5.19 -20.17
CA GLU A 323 6.70 5.24 -20.26
C GLU A 323 7.27 6.60 -19.86
N HIS A 324 6.43 7.64 -19.86
CA HIS A 324 6.81 9.02 -19.56
C HIS A 324 5.94 9.60 -18.44
N LEU A 325 6.58 10.31 -17.51
CA LEU A 325 5.91 11.05 -16.45
C LEU A 325 6.30 12.53 -16.55
N THR A 326 5.29 13.39 -16.50
CA THR A 326 5.46 14.85 -16.46
C THR A 326 5.11 15.34 -15.07
N LEU A 327 6.01 16.07 -14.41
CA LEU A 327 5.76 16.71 -13.13
C LEU A 327 5.09 18.06 -13.38
N HIS A 328 3.89 18.23 -12.83
CA HIS A 328 3.14 19.49 -12.83
C HIS A 328 3.19 20.11 -11.43
N ILE A 329 3.69 21.35 -11.35
CA ILE A 329 3.66 22.16 -10.13
C ILE A 329 2.57 23.19 -10.32
N THR A 330 1.55 23.19 -9.45
CA THR A 330 0.36 24.06 -9.59
C THR A 330 0.27 25.11 -8.52
N GLY A 331 1.00 24.97 -7.43
CA GLY A 331 1.04 25.94 -6.35
C GLY A 331 2.26 25.76 -5.47
N VAL A 332 2.68 26.85 -4.85
CA VAL A 332 3.81 26.87 -3.93
C VAL A 332 3.50 27.76 -2.73
N ARG A 333 3.98 27.37 -1.57
CA ARG A 333 3.94 28.18 -0.35
C ARG A 333 5.35 28.38 0.15
N TRP A 334 5.68 29.66 0.40
CA TRP A 334 6.99 30.08 0.86
C TRP A 334 6.96 30.49 2.34
N LYS A 335 8.05 30.27 3.04
CA LYS A 335 8.38 30.87 4.33
C LYS A 335 9.66 31.68 4.16
N ASP A 336 9.57 32.97 4.34
CA ASP A 336 10.70 33.87 4.26
C ASP A 336 11.74 33.52 5.34
N LYS A 337 13.02 33.37 4.93
CA LYS A 337 14.12 33.09 5.86
C LYS A 337 14.40 34.25 6.81
N ASP A 338 14.13 35.47 6.36
CA ASP A 338 14.31 36.70 7.17
C ASP A 338 13.06 37.08 7.98
N ALA A 339 11.97 36.27 7.93
CA ALA A 339 10.78 36.53 8.71
C ALA A 339 11.11 36.53 10.22
N PRO A 340 10.66 37.55 10.97
CA PRO A 340 10.91 37.61 12.40
C PRO A 340 10.24 36.41 13.09
N PRO A 341 10.89 35.78 14.10
CA PRO A 341 10.32 34.67 14.81
C PRO A 341 9.02 35.06 15.54
N VAL A 342 8.06 34.14 15.57
CA VAL A 342 6.87 34.27 16.41
C VAL A 342 7.29 34.29 17.87
N LYS A 343 6.88 35.32 18.61
CA LYS A 343 7.14 35.42 20.03
C LYS A 343 5.84 35.30 20.82
N LEU A 344 5.80 34.39 21.75
CA LEU A 344 4.66 34.16 22.63
C LEU A 344 5.01 34.60 24.04
N ASN A 345 4.27 35.54 24.59
CA ASN A 345 4.34 35.87 26.03
C ASN A 345 3.21 35.11 26.75
N LEU A 346 3.57 33.94 27.26
CA LEU A 346 2.61 33.02 27.88
C LEU A 346 2.05 33.56 29.22
N ALA A 347 2.79 34.46 29.88
CA ALA A 347 2.34 35.06 31.14
C ALA A 347 1.31 36.19 30.92
N GLU A 348 1.46 36.95 29.84
CA GLU A 348 0.58 38.07 29.49
C GLU A 348 -0.50 37.69 28.47
N GLY A 349 -0.40 36.46 27.89
CA GLY A 349 -1.34 36.00 26.89
C GLY A 349 -1.25 36.78 25.58
N THR A 350 -0.04 37.19 25.17
CA THR A 350 0.18 37.97 23.94
C THR A 350 1.10 37.27 22.99
N ALA A 351 0.97 37.56 21.69
CA ALA A 351 1.81 37.03 20.63
C ALA A 351 2.22 38.13 19.65
N GLU A 352 3.46 38.05 19.16
CA GLU A 352 4.02 38.96 18.14
C GLU A 352 4.42 38.12 16.91
N ASN A 353 4.36 38.76 15.74
CA ASN A 353 4.77 38.18 14.46
C ASN A 353 4.02 36.89 14.07
N LEU A 354 2.77 36.75 14.46
CA LEU A 354 1.93 35.63 13.99
C LEU A 354 1.72 35.73 12.48
N PRO A 355 1.63 34.60 11.77
CA PRO A 355 1.25 34.60 10.36
C PRO A 355 -0.10 35.26 10.14
N GLU A 356 -0.28 35.85 8.95
CA GLU A 356 -1.54 36.52 8.60
C GLU A 356 -2.73 35.55 8.77
N GLY A 357 -3.78 36.03 9.41
CA GLY A 357 -4.95 35.20 9.71
C GLY A 357 -4.80 34.24 10.87
N THR A 358 -3.65 34.20 11.55
CA THR A 358 -3.46 33.39 12.75
C THR A 358 -3.52 34.28 13.99
N TRP A 359 -4.21 33.84 15.02
CA TRP A 359 -4.24 34.53 16.29
C TRP A 359 -4.03 33.60 17.49
N PHE A 360 -3.44 34.13 18.53
CA PHE A 360 -3.21 33.45 19.79
C PHE A 360 -4.48 33.45 20.63
N GLN A 361 -5.02 32.26 20.93
CA GLN A 361 -6.25 32.12 21.72
C GLN A 361 -5.95 32.00 23.23
N GLY A 362 -4.79 31.44 23.59
CA GLY A 362 -4.40 31.24 24.96
C GLY A 362 -3.28 30.23 25.14
N ALA A 363 -2.85 30.04 26.37
CA ALA A 363 -1.92 29.01 26.76
C ALA A 363 -2.29 28.42 28.13
N LYS A 364 -2.06 27.11 28.31
CA LYS A 364 -2.25 26.40 29.58
C LYS A 364 -0.91 25.85 30.03
N ARG A 365 -0.55 26.07 31.29
CA ARG A 365 0.67 25.53 31.87
C ARG A 365 0.42 24.09 32.33
N LEU A 366 1.34 23.17 31.95
CA LEU A 366 1.41 21.81 32.41
C LEU A 366 2.66 21.62 33.30
N PRO A 367 2.77 20.51 34.06
CA PRO A 367 3.97 20.19 34.82
C PRO A 367 5.23 20.13 33.97
N GLU A 368 5.12 19.66 32.71
CA GLU A 368 6.22 19.39 31.79
C GLU A 368 6.36 20.44 30.66
N GLY A 369 5.53 21.51 30.66
CA GLY A 369 5.61 22.49 29.59
C GLY A 369 4.36 23.37 29.48
N TRP A 370 4.01 23.77 28.25
CA TRP A 370 2.86 24.62 27.96
C TRP A 370 2.09 24.07 26.77
N ILE A 371 0.76 24.11 26.84
CA ILE A 371 -0.12 23.98 25.69
C ILE A 371 -0.43 25.38 25.17
N VAL A 372 -0.22 25.62 23.88
CA VAL A 372 -0.50 26.86 23.20
C VAL A 372 -1.64 26.66 22.22
N TYR A 373 -2.67 27.50 22.31
CA TYR A 373 -3.82 27.47 21.41
C TYR A 373 -3.67 28.57 20.36
N LEU A 374 -3.52 28.18 19.10
CA LEU A 374 -3.49 29.05 17.94
C LEU A 374 -4.70 28.74 17.06
N VAL A 375 -5.33 29.78 16.50
CA VAL A 375 -6.47 29.69 15.60
C VAL A 375 -6.10 30.29 14.26
N SER A 376 -6.42 29.61 13.16
CA SER A 376 -6.21 30.09 11.81
C SER A 376 -7.47 29.82 10.97
N PRO A 377 -7.89 30.71 10.06
CA PRO A 377 -9.07 30.52 9.20
C PRO A 377 -8.94 29.33 8.27
N LEU A 378 -7.72 28.88 7.96
CA LEU A 378 -7.46 27.66 7.21
C LEU A 378 -7.72 26.38 8.03
N MET A 379 -8.01 26.52 9.33
CA MET A 379 -8.22 25.42 10.28
C MET A 379 -9.55 25.51 11.01
N GLU A 380 -10.57 26.14 10.43
CA GLU A 380 -11.91 26.27 11.06
C GLU A 380 -12.51 24.96 11.59
N ASN A 381 -11.91 23.79 11.28
CA ASN A 381 -12.34 22.47 11.75
C ASN A 381 -11.24 21.65 12.45
N ARG A 382 -10.08 22.20 12.80
CA ARG A 382 -9.04 21.45 13.54
C ARG A 382 -8.37 22.34 14.59
N THR A 383 -8.58 21.99 15.84
CA THR A 383 -7.76 22.51 16.94
C THR A 383 -6.45 21.70 16.96
N MET A 384 -5.34 22.31 16.59
CA MET A 384 -4.02 21.69 16.80
C MET A 384 -3.45 22.22 18.12
N GLY A 385 -3.24 21.32 19.06
CA GLY A 385 -2.44 21.56 20.24
C GLY A 385 -0.99 21.15 19.99
N SER A 386 -0.02 22.00 20.28
CA SER A 386 1.39 21.65 20.28
C SER A 386 1.95 21.80 21.69
N VAL A 387 2.70 20.83 22.16
CA VAL A 387 3.41 20.89 23.44
C VAL A 387 4.82 21.40 23.17
N PHE A 388 5.19 22.51 23.81
CA PHE A 388 6.55 23.05 23.77
C PHE A 388 7.20 22.85 25.13
N SER A 389 8.34 22.21 25.17
CA SER A 389 9.18 22.01 26.37
C SER A 389 10.07 23.20 26.65
#